data_9f046a21f91bb5fac0384a48eef7e3d3
#
_entry.id   9f046a21f91bb5fac0384a48eef7e3d3
#
_cell.length_a   1.000
_cell.length_b   1.000
_cell.length_c   1.000
_cell.angle_alpha   90.00
_cell.angle_beta   90.00
_cell.angle_gamma   90.00
#
_symmetry.space_group_name_H-M   'P 1'
#
loop_
_entity.id
_entity.type
_entity.pdbx_description
1 polymer ?
#
loop_
_entity_poly.entity_id
_entity_poly.type
_entity_poly.pdbx_seq_one_letter_code
_entity_poly.pdbx_strand_id
1 'polypeptide(L)'
;MERKILNRYPLGNTKRVWKQKDFILSSFQGKGKNLRNAVMNWKESGLTCVELGWASHEEAWTVANLCEEIGLDLIFQDFSEFGGMQEWHREDVRSETMAKDIADKIRPYKRTIGYYVWDEPFKDDQLEETRRQIDMIEAEDPERLGFTVAIPSYNGIYTWENGEFPAYLRRFADIIEPAILSLDYYPIGIECWEKEGQLDNSRMWLDLEMMRIICREKKLPLWFYFQSYDLHKRGSGFIFPMARMMMYAACLYGAKALQNFTAPSSITNMDGDKGQYFDEFKVINREFNMLGNTLMALDSKFVFHSDDLLTQTMETYKEGMPTDKICDSTVLDGTLPKRTSVGELHDEYGNKYLFVLNRDYEKENEIKLSFKGEKRVYVVDRNDGEQKLMKENCSELVLKLCAGDAILVRVQDAGEEAFAIEYKLEA
;
A
#
# COMPACT_ATOMS: atom_id res chain seq x y z
N MET A 1 -22.26 -4.67 -24.31
CA MET A 1 -20.87 -4.31 -24.58
C MET A 1 -20.05 -5.59 -24.50
N GLU A 2 -19.14 -5.80 -25.45
CA GLU A 2 -18.24 -6.95 -25.42
C GLU A 2 -17.36 -6.92 -24.16
N ARG A 3 -17.01 -8.10 -23.63
CA ARG A 3 -16.10 -8.23 -22.50
C ARG A 3 -14.86 -9.00 -22.95
N LYS A 4 -13.68 -8.39 -22.78
CA LYS A 4 -12.40 -9.05 -23.00
C LYS A 4 -11.84 -9.54 -21.68
N ILE A 5 -11.48 -10.82 -21.62
CA ILE A 5 -10.77 -11.40 -20.49
C ILE A 5 -9.28 -11.29 -20.79
N LEU A 6 -8.54 -10.62 -19.91
CA LEU A 6 -7.10 -10.44 -19.99
C LEU A 6 -6.43 -11.13 -18.81
N ASN A 7 -5.28 -11.74 -19.06
CA ASN A 7 -4.50 -12.38 -18.01
C ASN A 7 -3.77 -11.32 -17.19
N ARG A 8 -3.56 -11.59 -15.90
CA ARG A 8 -2.61 -10.91 -15.04
C ARG A 8 -1.73 -11.96 -14.37
N TYR A 9 -0.54 -11.56 -13.99
CA TYR A 9 0.48 -12.48 -13.48
C TYR A 9 0.84 -12.15 -12.04
N PRO A 10 1.34 -13.16 -11.28
CA PRO A 10 1.88 -12.91 -9.95
C PRO A 10 3.06 -11.94 -10.01
N LEU A 11 3.14 -11.05 -9.02
CA LEU A 11 4.15 -9.99 -8.95
C LEU A 11 5.23 -10.31 -7.90
N GLY A 12 6.45 -9.87 -8.13
CA GLY A 12 7.53 -9.99 -7.15
C GLY A 12 8.91 -10.10 -7.78
N ASN A 13 9.93 -9.92 -6.95
CA ASN A 13 11.32 -10.00 -7.34
C ASN A 13 11.63 -11.34 -8.04
N THR A 14 12.24 -11.29 -9.21
CA THR A 14 12.58 -12.49 -9.99
C THR A 14 13.59 -13.41 -9.28
N LYS A 15 14.34 -12.88 -8.32
CA LYS A 15 15.31 -13.63 -7.52
C LYS A 15 14.68 -14.40 -6.35
N ARG A 16 13.39 -14.15 -6.04
CA ARG A 16 12.64 -14.79 -4.96
C ARG A 16 11.60 -15.75 -5.51
N VAL A 17 11.34 -16.84 -4.80
CA VAL A 17 10.33 -17.84 -5.20
C VAL A 17 8.92 -17.29 -4.97
N TRP A 18 8.69 -16.72 -3.79
CA TRP A 18 7.39 -16.16 -3.45
C TRP A 18 6.96 -15.05 -4.41
N LYS A 19 5.70 -15.09 -4.80
CA LYS A 19 5.07 -14.07 -5.67
C LYS A 19 3.71 -13.69 -5.12
N GLN A 20 3.43 -12.40 -5.13
CA GLN A 20 2.12 -11.87 -4.77
C GLN A 20 1.10 -12.19 -5.85
N LYS A 21 0.03 -12.89 -5.49
CA LYS A 21 -1.04 -13.27 -6.42
C LYS A 21 -2.21 -12.30 -6.39
N ASP A 22 -2.58 -11.80 -5.22
CA ASP A 22 -3.77 -10.99 -5.02
C ASP A 22 -3.42 -9.66 -4.33
N PHE A 23 -4.31 -8.67 -4.46
CA PHE A 23 -4.21 -7.41 -3.73
C PHE A 23 -4.40 -7.69 -2.23
N ILE A 24 -3.49 -7.18 -1.40
CA ILE A 24 -3.49 -7.45 0.03
C ILE A 24 -3.99 -6.24 0.80
N LEU A 25 -4.97 -6.49 1.68
CA LEU A 25 -5.39 -5.56 2.72
C LEU A 25 -4.99 -6.15 4.06
N SER A 26 -3.98 -5.58 4.67
CA SER A 26 -3.48 -6.08 5.94
C SER A 26 -3.58 -5.05 7.07
N SER A 27 -3.35 -5.51 8.27
CA SER A 27 -3.17 -4.64 9.44
C SER A 27 -2.11 -5.19 10.36
N PHE A 28 -1.25 -4.30 10.81
CA PHE A 28 -0.31 -4.59 11.87
C PHE A 28 -1.07 -4.76 13.17
N GLN A 29 -0.81 -5.86 13.87
CA GLN A 29 -1.52 -6.26 15.05
C GLN A 29 -0.59 -6.37 16.25
N GLY A 30 -0.88 -5.53 17.25
CA GLY A 30 -0.29 -5.67 18.57
C GLY A 30 -1.05 -6.66 19.46
N LYS A 31 -0.89 -6.50 20.75
CA LYS A 31 -1.54 -7.29 21.80
C LYS A 31 -3.05 -7.06 21.83
N GLY A 32 -3.81 -8.07 22.23
CA GLY A 32 -5.25 -7.97 22.44
C GLY A 32 -5.74 -8.93 23.53
N LYS A 33 -6.75 -8.51 24.29
CA LYS A 33 -7.30 -9.35 25.38
C LYS A 33 -8.17 -10.49 24.87
N ASN A 34 -8.90 -10.27 23.79
CA ASN A 34 -9.78 -11.28 23.18
C ASN A 34 -9.39 -11.49 21.70
N LEU A 35 -8.36 -12.29 21.49
CA LEU A 35 -7.80 -12.53 20.16
C LEU A 35 -8.80 -13.17 19.20
N ARG A 36 -9.66 -14.08 19.66
CA ARG A 36 -10.69 -14.69 18.79
C ARG A 36 -11.65 -13.65 18.25
N ASN A 37 -12.16 -12.78 19.11
CA ASN A 37 -13.08 -11.73 18.71
C ASN A 37 -12.38 -10.72 17.76
N ALA A 38 -11.13 -10.38 18.06
CA ALA A 38 -10.32 -9.51 17.22
C ALA A 38 -10.16 -10.10 15.81
N VAL A 39 -9.69 -11.34 15.68
CA VAL A 39 -9.48 -12.00 14.37
C VAL A 39 -10.79 -12.11 13.57
N MET A 40 -11.90 -12.42 14.23
CA MET A 40 -13.22 -12.43 13.60
C MET A 40 -13.61 -11.04 13.07
N ASN A 41 -13.40 -9.99 13.86
CA ASN A 41 -13.71 -8.62 13.46
C ASN A 41 -12.78 -8.13 12.33
N TRP A 42 -11.49 -8.51 12.34
CA TRP A 42 -10.58 -8.19 11.23
C TRP A 42 -11.06 -8.84 9.93
N LYS A 43 -11.44 -10.12 9.98
CA LYS A 43 -12.01 -10.80 8.80
C LYS A 43 -13.32 -10.15 8.35
N GLU A 44 -14.22 -9.82 9.28
CA GLU A 44 -15.51 -9.16 8.97
C GLU A 44 -15.29 -7.76 8.37
N SER A 45 -14.25 -7.04 8.80
CA SER A 45 -13.88 -5.71 8.24
C SER A 45 -13.36 -5.77 6.81
N GLY A 46 -13.18 -6.95 6.22
CA GLY A 46 -12.69 -7.14 4.86
C GLY A 46 -11.17 -7.17 4.73
N LEU A 47 -10.41 -7.23 5.83
CA LEU A 47 -8.98 -7.52 5.75
C LEU A 47 -8.75 -8.90 5.15
N THR A 48 -7.73 -9.04 4.33
CA THR A 48 -7.32 -10.30 3.71
C THR A 48 -6.14 -10.93 4.44
N CYS A 49 -5.37 -10.11 5.17
CA CYS A 49 -4.18 -10.52 5.90
C CYS A 49 -4.06 -9.76 7.22
N VAL A 50 -3.35 -10.32 8.18
CA VAL A 50 -2.84 -9.62 9.36
C VAL A 50 -1.34 -9.83 9.47
N GLU A 51 -0.67 -8.88 10.08
CA GLU A 51 0.76 -8.91 10.32
C GLU A 51 0.99 -8.87 11.82
N LEU A 52 1.60 -9.91 12.35
CA LEU A 52 1.90 -9.95 13.78
C LEU A 52 3.07 -9.05 14.09
N GLY A 53 2.90 -8.25 15.13
CA GLY A 53 3.97 -7.51 15.76
C GLY A 53 3.65 -7.29 17.24
N TRP A 54 4.67 -7.25 18.10
CA TRP A 54 4.56 -7.10 19.54
C TRP A 54 3.74 -8.19 20.28
N ALA A 55 3.44 -9.28 19.61
CA ALA A 55 2.77 -10.42 20.23
C ALA A 55 3.76 -11.22 21.08
N SER A 56 3.32 -11.72 22.23
CA SER A 56 4.06 -12.74 22.96
C SER A 56 4.06 -14.07 22.19
N HIS A 57 4.90 -15.01 22.57
CA HIS A 57 4.92 -16.35 21.98
C HIS A 57 3.51 -16.98 21.97
N GLU A 58 2.81 -16.98 23.11
CA GLU A 58 1.48 -17.55 23.23
C GLU A 58 0.45 -16.85 22.33
N GLU A 59 0.49 -15.51 22.28
CA GLU A 59 -0.40 -14.73 21.43
C GLU A 59 -0.13 -15.01 19.94
N ALA A 60 1.12 -15.07 19.51
CA ALA A 60 1.50 -15.33 18.13
C ALA A 60 0.92 -16.67 17.62
N TRP A 61 1.13 -17.74 18.37
CA TRP A 61 0.61 -19.08 18.02
C TRP A 61 -0.92 -19.14 18.14
N THR A 62 -1.50 -18.44 19.10
CA THR A 62 -2.98 -18.33 19.20
C THR A 62 -3.56 -17.66 17.95
N VAL A 63 -2.98 -16.56 17.50
CA VAL A 63 -3.43 -15.87 16.27
C VAL A 63 -3.21 -16.75 15.05
N ALA A 64 -2.09 -17.46 14.94
CA ALA A 64 -1.84 -18.38 13.83
C ALA A 64 -2.92 -19.47 13.73
N ASN A 65 -3.29 -20.10 14.86
CA ASN A 65 -4.37 -21.08 14.91
C ASN A 65 -5.72 -20.46 14.50
N LEU A 66 -6.03 -19.26 14.98
CA LEU A 66 -7.29 -18.57 14.65
C LEU A 66 -7.33 -18.15 13.18
N CYS A 67 -6.24 -17.68 12.61
CA CYS A 67 -6.16 -17.33 11.19
C CYS A 67 -6.39 -18.56 10.30
N GLU A 68 -5.82 -19.71 10.67
CA GLU A 68 -6.05 -20.97 9.95
C GLU A 68 -7.52 -21.40 10.03
N GLU A 69 -8.15 -21.31 11.23
CA GLU A 69 -9.56 -21.66 11.47
C GLU A 69 -10.52 -20.74 10.71
N ILE A 70 -10.27 -19.43 10.75
CA ILE A 70 -11.20 -18.39 10.25
C ILE A 70 -10.97 -18.11 8.75
N GLY A 71 -9.80 -18.51 8.22
CA GLY A 71 -9.44 -18.29 6.83
C GLY A 71 -8.96 -16.87 6.55
N LEU A 72 -8.13 -16.32 7.43
CA LEU A 72 -7.46 -15.02 7.29
C LEU A 72 -5.96 -15.27 7.10
N ASP A 73 -5.34 -14.62 6.11
CA ASP A 73 -3.92 -14.80 5.89
C ASP A 73 -3.10 -14.09 6.96
N LEU A 74 -1.86 -14.56 7.16
CA LEU A 74 -1.00 -14.12 8.25
C LEU A 74 0.45 -13.93 7.77
N ILE A 75 1.07 -12.81 8.14
CA ILE A 75 2.52 -12.64 8.20
C ILE A 75 2.90 -12.84 9.65
N PHE A 76 3.60 -13.95 9.90
CA PHE A 76 3.88 -14.44 11.24
C PHE A 76 5.13 -13.77 11.83
N GLN A 77 5.06 -13.42 13.11
CA GLN A 77 6.22 -13.04 13.90
C GLN A 77 6.08 -13.63 15.31
N ASP A 78 7.17 -14.20 15.80
CA ASP A 78 7.30 -14.64 17.17
C ASP A 78 8.54 -13.99 17.80
N PHE A 79 8.32 -13.05 18.69
CA PHE A 79 9.40 -12.30 19.34
C PHE A 79 10.37 -13.15 20.12
N SER A 80 9.93 -14.29 20.64
CA SER A 80 10.80 -15.20 21.41
C SER A 80 11.75 -15.99 20.52
N GLU A 81 11.35 -16.23 19.25
CA GLU A 81 12.12 -17.06 18.31
C GLU A 81 12.84 -16.22 17.23
N PHE A 82 12.30 -15.07 16.86
CA PHE A 82 12.89 -14.18 15.84
C PHE A 82 13.45 -12.87 16.38
N GLY A 83 13.50 -12.63 17.71
CA GLY A 83 13.85 -11.33 18.30
C GLY A 83 12.86 -10.23 17.94
N GLY A 84 12.44 -9.45 18.87
CA GLY A 84 11.45 -8.42 18.63
C GLY A 84 12.03 -7.15 18.06
N MET A 85 11.14 -6.30 17.58
CA MET A 85 11.42 -4.94 17.09
C MET A 85 12.26 -4.08 18.05
N GLN A 86 12.38 -4.46 19.31
CA GLN A 86 13.09 -3.68 20.33
C GLN A 86 14.49 -4.18 20.64
N GLU A 87 14.90 -5.31 20.13
CA GLU A 87 16.25 -5.86 20.39
C GLU A 87 17.22 -5.48 19.28
N TRP A 88 17.37 -4.20 19.07
CA TRP A 88 18.27 -3.55 18.11
C TRP A 88 19.76 -3.90 18.33
N HIS A 89 20.08 -4.69 19.35
CA HIS A 89 21.44 -4.98 19.79
C HIS A 89 21.72 -6.45 20.10
N ARG A 90 20.83 -7.39 19.76
CA ARG A 90 21.18 -8.79 19.92
C ARG A 90 22.08 -9.25 18.78
N GLU A 91 23.32 -9.48 19.16
CA GLU A 91 24.29 -10.27 18.40
C GLU A 91 23.91 -11.76 18.32
N ASP A 92 22.80 -12.16 18.93
CA ASP A 92 22.26 -13.52 18.87
C ASP A 92 21.69 -13.75 17.48
N VAL A 93 22.60 -13.94 16.58
CA VAL A 93 22.37 -14.28 15.21
C VAL A 93 21.46 -15.49 15.15
N ARG A 94 20.28 -15.29 14.62
CA ARG A 94 19.36 -16.35 14.26
C ARG A 94 20.09 -17.32 13.37
N SER A 95 20.08 -18.58 13.78
CA SER A 95 20.83 -19.62 13.12
C SER A 95 19.97 -20.32 12.06
N GLU A 96 20.61 -21.00 11.12
CA GLU A 96 19.92 -21.89 10.18
C GLU A 96 19.03 -22.91 10.89
N THR A 97 19.45 -23.39 12.07
CA THR A 97 18.67 -24.30 12.91
C THR A 97 17.34 -23.64 13.34
N MET A 98 17.37 -22.38 13.76
CA MET A 98 16.15 -21.65 14.16
C MET A 98 15.25 -21.41 12.95
N ALA A 99 15.79 -21.04 11.80
CA ALA A 99 15.01 -20.87 10.57
C ALA A 99 14.31 -22.17 10.19
N LYS A 100 15.01 -23.29 10.26
CA LYS A 100 14.44 -24.62 10.01
C LYS A 100 13.34 -24.97 11.02
N ASP A 101 13.59 -24.78 12.30
CA ASP A 101 12.64 -25.13 13.37
C ASP A 101 11.33 -24.33 13.24
N ILE A 102 11.40 -23.03 12.93
CA ILE A 102 10.19 -22.21 12.73
C ILE A 102 9.47 -22.58 11.43
N ALA A 103 10.21 -22.81 10.34
CA ALA A 103 9.63 -23.24 9.06
C ALA A 103 8.89 -24.58 9.23
N ASP A 104 9.47 -25.56 9.94
CA ASP A 104 8.84 -26.85 10.21
C ASP A 104 7.56 -26.69 11.04
N LYS A 105 7.56 -25.80 12.05
CA LYS A 105 6.36 -25.51 12.86
C LYS A 105 5.27 -24.78 12.07
N ILE A 106 5.63 -23.84 11.17
CA ILE A 106 4.68 -23.03 10.39
C ILE A 106 4.15 -23.79 9.16
N ARG A 107 4.89 -24.73 8.61
CA ARG A 107 4.53 -25.47 7.39
C ARG A 107 3.09 -26.02 7.36
N PRO A 108 2.50 -26.51 8.50
CA PRO A 108 1.09 -26.90 8.52
C PRO A 108 0.09 -25.76 8.36
N TYR A 109 0.47 -24.53 8.67
CA TYR A 109 -0.42 -23.37 8.64
C TYR A 109 -0.52 -22.81 7.22
N LYS A 110 -1.56 -23.17 6.49
CA LYS A 110 -1.74 -22.77 5.07
C LYS A 110 -2.06 -21.30 4.88
N ARG A 111 -2.56 -20.64 5.92
CA ARG A 111 -2.88 -19.21 5.92
C ARG A 111 -1.66 -18.34 6.28
N THR A 112 -0.59 -18.91 6.78
CA THR A 112 0.66 -18.14 6.96
C THR A 112 1.35 -17.95 5.61
N ILE A 113 1.33 -16.73 5.10
CA ILE A 113 1.88 -16.38 3.78
C ILE A 113 3.31 -15.81 3.85
N GLY A 114 3.79 -15.49 5.05
CA GLY A 114 5.11 -14.92 5.23
C GLY A 114 5.56 -14.84 6.68
N TYR A 115 6.81 -14.41 6.85
CA TYR A 115 7.49 -14.20 8.11
C TYR A 115 7.92 -12.75 8.22
N TYR A 116 7.57 -12.06 9.30
CA TYR A 116 8.05 -10.71 9.59
C TYR A 116 9.47 -10.80 10.16
N VAL A 117 10.47 -10.49 9.35
CA VAL A 117 11.88 -10.77 9.66
C VAL A 117 12.52 -9.63 10.44
N TRP A 118 12.35 -8.41 9.95
CA TRP A 118 12.95 -7.22 10.56
C TRP A 118 12.07 -5.99 10.34
N ASP A 119 12.02 -5.14 11.38
CA ASP A 119 11.30 -3.89 11.33
C ASP A 119 12.29 -2.72 11.18
N GLU A 120 12.12 -1.94 10.14
CA GLU A 120 12.86 -0.71 9.86
C GLU A 120 14.41 -0.83 9.94
N PRO A 121 15.07 -1.77 9.24
CA PRO A 121 16.54 -1.77 9.17
C PRO A 121 17.04 -0.51 8.44
N PHE A 122 17.97 0.24 9.06
CA PHE A 122 18.43 1.50 8.49
C PHE A 122 19.95 1.61 8.31
N LYS A 123 20.75 0.81 9.04
CA LYS A 123 22.20 0.73 8.84
C LYS A 123 22.56 -0.36 7.86
N ASP A 124 23.68 -0.22 7.17
CA ASP A 124 24.11 -1.20 6.17
C ASP A 124 24.31 -2.60 6.77
N ASP A 125 24.87 -2.70 7.98
CA ASP A 125 24.98 -3.97 8.72
C ASP A 125 23.62 -4.59 9.06
N GLN A 126 22.62 -3.78 9.37
CA GLN A 126 21.24 -4.25 9.59
C GLN A 126 20.58 -4.68 8.27
N LEU A 127 20.83 -3.99 7.16
CA LEU A 127 20.33 -4.39 5.84
C LEU A 127 20.92 -5.74 5.41
N GLU A 128 22.23 -5.91 5.60
CA GLU A 128 22.92 -7.19 5.31
C GLU A 128 22.41 -8.33 6.20
N GLU A 129 22.20 -8.06 7.49
CA GLU A 129 21.65 -9.05 8.42
C GLU A 129 20.20 -9.40 8.08
N THR A 130 19.37 -8.40 7.72
CA THR A 130 17.99 -8.64 7.25
C THR A 130 18.01 -9.55 6.01
N ARG A 131 18.88 -9.26 5.04
CA ARG A 131 19.07 -10.12 3.87
C ARG A 131 19.40 -11.54 4.26
N ARG A 132 20.39 -11.72 5.15
CA ARG A 132 20.83 -13.04 5.61
C ARG A 132 19.68 -13.82 6.26
N GLN A 133 18.88 -13.16 7.10
CA GLN A 133 17.73 -13.81 7.76
C GLN A 133 16.63 -14.20 6.77
N ILE A 134 16.33 -13.33 5.80
CA ILE A 134 15.39 -13.67 4.72
C ILE A 134 15.90 -14.88 3.93
N ASP A 135 17.16 -14.89 3.55
CA ASP A 135 17.74 -16.00 2.78
C ASP A 135 17.70 -17.32 3.55
N MET A 136 17.94 -17.30 4.87
CA MET A 136 17.84 -18.50 5.71
C MET A 136 16.42 -19.05 5.80
N ILE A 137 15.42 -18.17 6.03
CA ILE A 137 14.03 -18.65 6.16
C ILE A 137 13.46 -19.10 4.81
N GLU A 138 13.78 -18.40 3.72
CA GLU A 138 13.36 -18.78 2.38
C GLU A 138 14.07 -20.03 1.86
N ALA A 139 15.26 -20.35 2.36
CA ALA A 139 15.92 -21.64 2.05
C ALA A 139 15.12 -22.83 2.61
N GLU A 140 14.49 -22.68 3.77
CA GLU A 140 13.68 -23.70 4.42
C GLU A 140 12.19 -23.67 3.96
N ASP A 141 11.67 -22.49 3.61
CA ASP A 141 10.27 -22.31 3.23
C ASP A 141 10.12 -21.28 2.10
N PRO A 142 10.53 -21.62 0.87
CA PRO A 142 10.64 -20.67 -0.24
C PRO A 142 9.30 -20.14 -0.77
N GLU A 143 8.19 -20.81 -0.44
CA GLU A 143 6.85 -20.40 -0.88
C GLU A 143 6.22 -19.34 0.02
N ARG A 144 6.92 -18.90 1.09
CA ARG A 144 6.49 -17.83 1.99
C ARG A 144 7.37 -16.60 1.90
N LEU A 145 6.74 -15.46 2.08
CA LEU A 145 7.39 -14.14 2.02
C LEU A 145 8.31 -13.94 3.23
N GLY A 146 9.58 -13.63 3.01
CA GLY A 146 10.42 -12.97 4.00
C GLY A 146 10.14 -11.46 3.99
N PHE A 147 9.40 -10.97 4.98
CA PHE A 147 8.91 -9.60 5.02
C PHE A 147 9.76 -8.67 5.88
N THR A 148 9.98 -7.46 5.39
CA THR A 148 10.60 -6.33 6.09
C THR A 148 10.04 -5.03 5.58
N VAL A 149 10.11 -3.96 6.36
CA VAL A 149 9.62 -2.62 6.02
C VAL A 149 10.74 -1.59 6.11
N ALA A 150 10.75 -0.61 5.21
CA ALA A 150 11.71 0.49 5.21
C ALA A 150 11.23 1.63 6.09
N ILE A 151 12.17 2.36 6.73
CA ILE A 151 11.85 3.55 7.53
C ILE A 151 11.39 4.71 6.65
N PRO A 152 10.48 5.57 7.13
CA PRO A 152 10.04 6.76 6.41
C PRO A 152 11.03 7.94 6.56
N SER A 153 10.98 8.88 5.61
CA SER A 153 11.87 10.05 5.62
C SER A 153 11.66 11.02 6.78
N TYR A 154 10.46 11.04 7.38
CA TYR A 154 10.15 11.94 8.51
C TYR A 154 10.83 11.53 9.82
N ASN A 155 11.31 10.32 9.91
CA ASN A 155 11.96 9.83 11.14
C ASN A 155 13.30 10.55 11.43
N GLY A 156 13.86 11.26 10.44
CA GLY A 156 15.02 12.14 10.62
C GLY A 156 16.38 11.42 10.59
N ILE A 157 16.41 10.09 10.43
CA ILE A 157 17.66 9.34 10.24
C ILE A 157 18.23 9.62 8.86
N TYR A 158 17.40 9.60 7.83
CA TYR A 158 17.74 9.99 6.47
C TYR A 158 16.81 11.08 5.98
N THR A 159 17.34 12.11 5.37
CA THR A 159 16.58 13.28 4.97
C THR A 159 16.56 13.44 3.44
N TRP A 160 15.55 14.17 2.96
CA TRP A 160 15.44 14.52 1.54
C TRP A 160 16.43 15.60 1.15
N GLU A 161 16.70 16.57 2.03
CA GLU A 161 17.52 17.77 1.79
C GLU A 161 18.92 17.42 1.31
N ASN A 162 19.47 16.32 1.79
CA ASN A 162 20.83 15.88 1.44
C ASN A 162 20.82 14.71 0.44
N GLY A 163 19.66 14.31 -0.08
CA GLY A 163 19.53 13.13 -0.94
C GLY A 163 19.76 11.79 -0.22
N GLU A 164 19.79 11.80 1.10
CA GLU A 164 20.10 10.63 1.92
C GLU A 164 18.99 9.59 1.89
N PHE A 165 17.71 10.04 1.93
CA PHE A 165 16.58 9.14 1.93
C PHE A 165 16.45 8.35 0.60
N PRO A 166 16.52 8.98 -0.59
CA PRO A 166 16.57 8.23 -1.84
C PRO A 166 17.72 7.23 -1.92
N ALA A 167 18.90 7.61 -1.41
CA ALA A 167 20.07 6.73 -1.39
C ALA A 167 19.85 5.54 -0.43
N TYR A 168 19.29 5.78 0.75
CA TYR A 168 18.93 4.72 1.70
C TYR A 168 17.93 3.74 1.07
N LEU A 169 16.84 4.23 0.49
CA LEU A 169 15.81 3.36 -0.05
C LEU A 169 16.31 2.51 -1.23
N ARG A 170 17.24 3.05 -2.03
CA ARG A 170 17.95 2.25 -3.05
C ARG A 170 18.85 1.18 -2.43
N ARG A 171 19.64 1.53 -1.40
CA ARG A 171 20.46 0.53 -0.69
C ARG A 171 19.61 -0.55 -0.05
N PHE A 172 18.48 -0.18 0.59
CA PHE A 172 17.52 -1.14 1.12
C PHE A 172 17.09 -2.16 0.04
N ALA A 173 16.68 -1.67 -1.12
CA ALA A 173 16.25 -2.54 -2.21
C ALA A 173 17.40 -3.33 -2.87
N ASP A 174 18.63 -2.79 -2.89
CA ASP A 174 19.80 -3.43 -3.50
C ASP A 174 20.45 -4.47 -2.59
N ILE A 175 20.55 -4.18 -1.29
CA ILE A 175 21.22 -5.07 -0.32
C ILE A 175 20.28 -6.20 0.09
N ILE A 176 19.05 -5.88 0.49
CA ILE A 176 18.09 -6.89 0.96
C ILE A 176 17.58 -7.75 -0.20
N GLU A 177 17.42 -7.16 -1.39
CA GLU A 177 16.77 -7.81 -2.54
C GLU A 177 15.41 -8.44 -2.15
N PRO A 178 14.49 -7.68 -1.53
CA PRO A 178 13.25 -8.22 -0.97
C PRO A 178 12.31 -8.69 -2.09
N ALA A 179 11.32 -9.53 -1.74
CA ALA A 179 10.27 -9.94 -2.69
C ALA A 179 9.32 -8.80 -3.07
N ILE A 180 9.10 -7.88 -2.13
CA ILE A 180 8.27 -6.67 -2.24
C ILE A 180 9.01 -5.49 -1.62
N LEU A 181 8.60 -4.26 -1.90
CA LEU A 181 9.11 -3.08 -1.21
C LEU A 181 7.99 -2.46 -0.38
N SER A 182 8.13 -2.48 0.96
CA SER A 182 7.18 -1.90 1.90
C SER A 182 7.78 -0.68 2.58
N LEU A 183 6.94 0.32 2.80
CA LEU A 183 7.26 1.54 3.55
C LEU A 183 6.11 1.86 4.48
N ASP A 184 6.41 2.27 5.69
CA ASP A 184 5.44 2.82 6.62
C ASP A 184 5.49 4.35 6.65
N TYR A 185 4.30 4.99 6.74
CA TYR A 185 4.24 6.45 6.78
C TYR A 185 3.07 6.96 7.61
N TYR A 186 3.37 7.67 8.71
CA TYR A 186 2.40 8.12 9.70
C TYR A 186 2.47 9.63 9.93
N PRO A 187 2.02 10.47 8.96
CA PRO A 187 2.24 11.92 8.99
C PRO A 187 1.39 12.65 10.02
N ILE A 188 0.23 12.06 10.40
CA ILE A 188 -0.77 12.74 11.23
C ILE A 188 -0.29 12.82 12.67
N GLY A 189 -0.11 14.05 13.20
CA GLY A 189 0.45 14.30 14.51
C GLY A 189 1.99 14.22 14.57
N ILE A 190 2.67 14.07 13.43
CA ILE A 190 4.13 14.14 13.30
C ILE A 190 4.51 15.27 12.36
N GLU A 191 4.10 15.22 11.09
CA GLU A 191 4.30 16.29 10.10
C GLU A 191 3.08 17.21 9.98
N CYS A 192 1.90 16.69 10.30
CA CYS A 192 0.63 17.38 10.21
C CYS A 192 0.11 17.67 11.62
N TRP A 193 0.57 18.75 12.22
CA TRP A 193 0.14 19.24 13.53
C TRP A 193 -0.91 20.33 13.35
N GLU A 194 -2.07 20.19 14.01
CA GLU A 194 -3.15 21.18 14.04
C GLU A 194 -3.70 21.59 12.66
N LYS A 195 -4.33 22.75 12.58
CA LYS A 195 -5.00 23.26 11.37
C LYS A 195 -4.06 23.55 10.19
N GLU A 196 -2.78 23.72 10.44
CA GLU A 196 -1.79 23.99 9.40
C GLU A 196 -1.22 22.71 8.76
N GLY A 197 -1.38 21.57 9.43
CA GLY A 197 -0.85 20.29 9.02
C GLY A 197 -1.76 19.54 8.07
N GLN A 198 -1.95 20.05 6.87
CA GLN A 198 -2.62 19.27 5.82
C GLN A 198 -1.67 18.20 5.31
N LEU A 199 -2.21 17.02 4.95
CA LEU A 199 -1.43 15.94 4.36
C LEU A 199 -0.67 16.35 3.08
N ASP A 200 -1.11 17.43 2.42
CA ASP A 200 -0.41 18.04 1.30
C ASP A 200 0.99 18.57 1.67
N ASN A 201 1.25 18.90 2.92
CA ASN A 201 2.56 19.36 3.39
C ASN A 201 3.48 18.21 3.82
N SER A 202 2.97 16.98 3.81
CA SER A 202 3.71 15.79 4.19
C SER A 202 4.68 15.36 3.09
N ARG A 203 5.85 14.86 3.49
CA ARG A 203 6.82 14.21 2.58
C ARG A 203 6.34 12.85 2.06
N MET A 204 5.18 12.39 2.51
CA MET A 204 4.55 11.13 2.04
C MET A 204 4.52 11.05 0.50
N TRP A 205 4.23 12.15 -0.17
CA TRP A 205 4.17 12.21 -1.63
C TRP A 205 5.53 11.95 -2.28
N LEU A 206 6.61 12.45 -1.66
CA LEU A 206 7.98 12.24 -2.11
C LEU A 206 8.42 10.79 -1.88
N ASP A 207 8.12 10.26 -0.69
CA ASP A 207 8.47 8.89 -0.33
C ASP A 207 7.74 7.89 -1.25
N LEU A 208 6.44 8.09 -1.51
CA LEU A 208 5.67 7.29 -2.46
C LEU A 208 6.22 7.38 -3.88
N GLU A 209 6.64 8.56 -4.33
CA GLU A 209 7.26 8.71 -5.66
C GLU A 209 8.56 7.92 -5.77
N MET A 210 9.41 7.98 -4.75
CA MET A 210 10.66 7.23 -4.73
C MET A 210 10.40 5.72 -4.68
N MET A 211 9.41 5.28 -3.91
CA MET A 211 8.94 3.90 -3.90
C MET A 211 8.50 3.44 -5.29
N ARG A 212 7.67 4.24 -5.97
CA ARG A 212 7.20 3.94 -7.34
C ARG A 212 8.36 3.76 -8.31
N ILE A 213 9.33 4.66 -8.28
CA ILE A 213 10.52 4.60 -9.15
C ILE A 213 11.28 3.30 -8.93
N ILE A 214 11.64 2.99 -7.69
CA ILE A 214 12.41 1.78 -7.35
C ILE A 214 11.61 0.52 -7.67
N CYS A 215 10.32 0.49 -7.33
CA CYS A 215 9.46 -0.66 -7.63
C CYS A 215 9.37 -0.94 -9.13
N ARG A 216 9.27 0.10 -9.97
CA ARG A 216 9.27 -0.05 -11.42
C ARG A 216 10.62 -0.51 -11.97
N GLU A 217 11.73 0.08 -11.52
CA GLU A 217 13.09 -0.29 -11.92
C GLU A 217 13.40 -1.76 -11.60
N LYS A 218 12.98 -2.22 -10.44
CA LYS A 218 13.30 -3.56 -9.91
C LYS A 218 12.16 -4.58 -10.08
N LYS A 219 11.02 -4.16 -10.62
CA LYS A 219 9.81 -4.98 -10.77
C LYS A 219 9.30 -5.55 -9.44
N LEU A 220 9.26 -4.71 -8.41
CA LEU A 220 8.78 -5.06 -7.07
C LEU A 220 7.34 -4.59 -6.89
N PRO A 221 6.46 -5.36 -6.23
CA PRO A 221 5.20 -4.84 -5.70
C PRO A 221 5.48 -3.77 -4.65
N LEU A 222 4.78 -2.64 -4.74
CA LEU A 222 4.79 -1.59 -3.72
C LEU A 222 3.76 -1.93 -2.64
N TRP A 223 4.19 -1.99 -1.38
CA TRP A 223 3.33 -2.12 -0.21
C TRP A 223 3.43 -0.85 0.62
N PHE A 224 2.33 -0.42 1.22
CA PHE A 224 2.30 0.84 1.95
C PHE A 224 1.49 0.75 3.23
N TYR A 225 2.16 1.04 4.37
CA TYR A 225 1.48 1.24 5.63
C TYR A 225 0.93 2.67 5.72
N PHE A 226 -0.36 2.76 5.89
CA PHE A 226 -1.04 4.01 6.15
C PHE A 226 -1.46 4.13 7.61
N GLN A 227 -1.53 5.36 8.09
CA GLN A 227 -1.95 5.66 9.45
C GLN A 227 -3.46 5.55 9.61
N SER A 228 -3.90 4.81 10.64
CA SER A 228 -5.32 4.72 11.03
C SER A 228 -5.55 4.98 12.51
N TYR A 229 -4.52 5.36 13.22
CA TYR A 229 -4.61 5.69 14.63
C TYR A 229 -4.65 7.19 14.85
N ASP A 230 -5.30 7.57 15.96
CA ASP A 230 -5.39 8.93 16.41
C ASP A 230 -4.38 9.18 17.55
N LEU A 231 -3.59 10.22 17.38
CA LEU A 231 -2.72 10.72 18.44
C LEU A 231 -3.48 11.73 19.34
N HIS A 232 -4.72 11.43 19.75
CA HIS A 232 -5.55 12.30 20.60
C HIS A 232 -4.80 12.94 21.77
N LYS A 233 -3.87 12.20 22.37
CA LYS A 233 -3.00 12.75 23.41
C LYS A 233 -2.12 13.91 22.93
N ARG A 234 -2.02 14.10 21.61
CA ARG A 234 -1.28 15.15 20.93
C ARG A 234 -2.17 16.11 20.14
N GLY A 235 -3.51 15.92 20.16
CA GLY A 235 -4.45 16.78 19.45
C GLY A 235 -4.41 16.62 17.93
N SER A 236 -4.11 15.43 17.42
CA SER A 236 -3.94 15.18 15.97
C SER A 236 -5.22 15.34 15.15
N GLY A 237 -6.40 15.26 15.78
CA GLY A 237 -7.67 15.43 15.09
C GLY A 237 -7.91 14.44 13.93
N PHE A 238 -7.39 13.21 14.05
CA PHE A 238 -7.55 12.17 13.04
C PHE A 238 -9.02 11.93 12.70
N ILE A 239 -9.32 11.86 11.41
CA ILE A 239 -10.63 11.48 10.90
C ILE A 239 -10.45 10.42 9.78
N PHE A 240 -11.43 9.54 9.61
CA PHE A 240 -11.36 8.46 8.62
C PHE A 240 -11.03 8.93 7.18
N PRO A 241 -11.54 10.07 6.66
CA PRO A 241 -11.16 10.56 5.33
C PRO A 241 -9.66 10.79 5.12
N MET A 242 -8.87 11.03 6.18
CA MET A 242 -7.40 11.10 6.09
C MET A 242 -6.79 9.75 5.76
N ALA A 243 -7.21 8.68 6.47
CA ALA A 243 -6.78 7.31 6.15
C ALA A 243 -7.20 6.90 4.74
N ARG A 244 -8.46 7.19 4.37
CA ARG A 244 -8.97 6.93 3.02
C ARG A 244 -8.14 7.62 1.95
N MET A 245 -7.79 8.88 2.14
CA MET A 245 -6.93 9.61 1.21
C MET A 245 -5.55 8.96 1.08
N MET A 246 -4.93 8.52 2.20
CA MET A 246 -3.63 7.84 2.17
C MET A 246 -3.70 6.50 1.43
N MET A 247 -4.77 5.72 1.63
CA MET A 247 -4.98 4.45 0.92
C MET A 247 -5.06 4.67 -0.59
N TYR A 248 -5.86 5.64 -1.04
CA TYR A 248 -5.96 5.96 -2.46
C TYR A 248 -4.68 6.60 -3.01
N ALA A 249 -4.01 7.46 -2.24
CA ALA A 249 -2.71 8.02 -2.61
C ALA A 249 -1.70 6.92 -2.95
N ALA A 250 -1.55 5.91 -2.08
CA ALA A 250 -0.67 4.79 -2.36
C ALA A 250 -1.02 4.06 -3.67
N CYS A 251 -2.31 3.92 -3.99
CA CYS A 251 -2.75 3.28 -5.23
C CYS A 251 -2.46 4.11 -6.49
N LEU A 252 -2.42 5.45 -6.40
CA LEU A 252 -1.95 6.28 -7.51
C LEU A 252 -0.52 5.93 -7.89
N TYR A 253 0.30 5.63 -6.89
CA TYR A 253 1.71 5.23 -7.06
C TYR A 253 1.89 3.73 -7.35
N GLY A 254 0.79 2.99 -7.50
CA GLY A 254 0.81 1.59 -7.92
C GLY A 254 0.90 0.58 -6.79
N ALA A 255 0.47 0.92 -5.57
CA ALA A 255 0.46 -0.02 -4.45
C ALA A 255 -0.32 -1.30 -4.77
N LYS A 256 0.23 -2.43 -4.32
CA LYS A 256 -0.32 -3.78 -4.44
C LYS A 256 -0.77 -4.34 -3.08
N ALA A 257 -0.43 -3.65 -2.02
CA ALA A 257 -0.96 -3.90 -0.68
C ALA A 257 -1.13 -2.58 0.08
N LEU A 258 -2.16 -2.54 0.91
CA LEU A 258 -2.43 -1.47 1.85
C LEU A 258 -2.40 -2.06 3.25
N GLN A 259 -1.51 -1.54 4.07
CA GLN A 259 -1.21 -2.04 5.40
C GLN A 259 -1.67 -1.01 6.44
N ASN A 260 -2.61 -1.40 7.27
CA ASN A 260 -3.19 -0.52 8.29
C ASN A 260 -2.32 -0.53 9.56
N PHE A 261 -1.84 0.62 9.97
CA PHE A 261 -1.24 0.78 11.29
C PHE A 261 -2.13 1.69 12.14
N THR A 262 -2.91 1.15 13.07
CA THR A 262 -3.03 -0.26 13.45
C THR A 262 -4.48 -0.58 13.77
N ALA A 263 -4.90 -1.85 13.56
CA ALA A 263 -6.28 -2.29 13.78
C ALA A 263 -6.82 -1.97 15.19
N PRO A 264 -6.09 -2.21 16.30
CA PRO A 264 -6.58 -1.92 17.65
C PRO A 264 -6.90 -0.46 17.93
N SER A 265 -6.61 0.45 17.04
CA SER A 265 -6.91 1.88 17.19
C SER A 265 -8.03 2.37 16.28
N SER A 266 -8.47 1.52 15.34
CA SER A 266 -9.42 1.92 14.30
C SER A 266 -10.49 0.87 14.00
N ILE A 267 -10.08 -0.31 13.51
CA ILE A 267 -10.99 -1.41 13.15
C ILE A 267 -11.49 -2.12 14.40
N THR A 268 -10.59 -2.38 15.36
CA THR A 268 -10.94 -2.95 16.66
C THR A 268 -10.44 -2.06 17.79
N ASN A 269 -10.84 -2.35 19.02
CA ASN A 269 -10.21 -1.83 20.24
C ASN A 269 -9.23 -2.87 20.82
N MET A 270 -8.56 -2.53 21.91
CA MET A 270 -7.64 -3.42 22.61
C MET A 270 -8.31 -4.63 23.29
N ASP A 271 -9.63 -4.62 23.42
CA ASP A 271 -10.41 -5.76 23.91
C ASP A 271 -10.85 -6.71 22.80
N GLY A 272 -10.55 -6.34 21.53
CA GLY A 272 -10.91 -7.09 20.34
C GLY A 272 -12.33 -6.80 19.81
N ASP A 273 -13.05 -5.87 20.42
CA ASP A 273 -14.36 -5.44 19.94
C ASP A 273 -14.24 -4.48 18.78
N LYS A 274 -15.34 -4.23 18.07
CA LYS A 274 -15.38 -3.27 16.95
C LYS A 274 -14.96 -1.89 17.39
N GLY A 275 -14.00 -1.30 16.68
CA GLY A 275 -13.48 0.03 16.90
C GLY A 275 -14.37 1.13 16.34
N GLN A 276 -13.98 2.37 16.56
CA GLN A 276 -14.79 3.54 16.17
C GLN A 276 -14.97 3.73 14.67
N TYR A 277 -14.06 3.19 13.85
CA TYR A 277 -14.10 3.28 12.38
C TYR A 277 -14.33 1.93 11.71
N PHE A 278 -14.88 0.96 12.46
CA PHE A 278 -15.08 -0.39 11.94
C PHE A 278 -15.93 -0.42 10.66
N ASP A 279 -17.05 0.29 10.66
CA ASP A 279 -17.99 0.26 9.53
C ASP A 279 -17.42 0.97 8.31
N GLU A 280 -16.71 2.07 8.50
CA GLU A 280 -16.02 2.80 7.43
C GLU A 280 -14.92 1.95 6.81
N PHE A 281 -14.09 1.28 7.62
CA PHE A 281 -13.08 0.37 7.12
C PHE A 281 -13.68 -0.85 6.43
N LYS A 282 -14.78 -1.38 6.91
CA LYS A 282 -15.51 -2.48 6.27
C LYS A 282 -15.98 -2.11 4.86
N VAL A 283 -16.46 -0.88 4.67
CA VAL A 283 -16.88 -0.39 3.35
C VAL A 283 -15.69 -0.24 2.42
N ILE A 284 -14.65 0.49 2.83
CA ILE A 284 -13.51 0.77 1.95
C ILE A 284 -12.68 -0.49 1.65
N ASN A 285 -12.49 -1.38 2.60
CA ASN A 285 -11.80 -2.65 2.37
C ASN A 285 -12.56 -3.51 1.36
N ARG A 286 -13.90 -3.54 1.42
CA ARG A 286 -14.71 -4.21 0.40
C ARG A 286 -14.48 -3.60 -0.98
N GLU A 287 -14.46 -2.29 -1.09
CA GLU A 287 -14.19 -1.59 -2.36
C GLU A 287 -12.83 -1.99 -2.94
N PHE A 288 -11.77 -1.98 -2.13
CA PHE A 288 -10.44 -2.41 -2.57
C PHE A 288 -10.38 -3.90 -2.93
N ASN A 289 -11.10 -4.76 -2.22
CA ASN A 289 -11.22 -6.18 -2.58
C ASN A 289 -11.86 -6.35 -3.98
N MET A 290 -12.85 -5.52 -4.34
CA MET A 290 -13.46 -5.54 -5.68
C MET A 290 -12.51 -4.97 -6.76
N LEU A 291 -11.77 -3.92 -6.44
CA LEU A 291 -10.80 -3.31 -7.35
C LEU A 291 -9.51 -4.15 -7.50
N GLY A 292 -9.26 -5.09 -6.60
CA GLY A 292 -7.98 -5.77 -6.42
C GLY A 292 -7.44 -6.41 -7.71
N ASN A 293 -8.26 -7.14 -8.46
CA ASN A 293 -7.82 -7.74 -9.72
C ASN A 293 -7.35 -6.71 -10.74
N THR A 294 -8.06 -5.59 -10.85
CA THR A 294 -7.67 -4.48 -11.74
C THR A 294 -6.38 -3.84 -11.24
N LEU A 295 -6.29 -3.51 -9.95
CA LEU A 295 -5.10 -2.89 -9.36
C LEU A 295 -3.84 -3.75 -9.50
N MET A 296 -3.97 -5.07 -9.38
CA MET A 296 -2.86 -6.02 -9.57
C MET A 296 -2.36 -6.05 -11.01
N ALA A 297 -3.20 -5.74 -11.99
CA ALA A 297 -2.83 -5.71 -13.41
C ALA A 297 -2.20 -4.39 -13.87
N LEU A 298 -2.22 -3.33 -13.05
CA LEU A 298 -1.87 -1.98 -13.46
C LEU A 298 -0.51 -1.53 -12.91
N ASP A 299 0.32 -0.96 -13.75
CA ASP A 299 1.57 -0.27 -13.38
C ASP A 299 1.36 1.25 -13.39
N SER A 300 1.78 1.95 -12.34
CA SER A 300 1.76 3.42 -12.29
C SER A 300 2.84 4.00 -13.20
N LYS A 301 2.44 4.59 -14.32
CA LYS A 301 3.36 5.19 -15.30
C LYS A 301 3.73 6.61 -14.92
N PHE A 302 2.74 7.41 -14.54
CA PHE A 302 2.88 8.81 -14.18
C PHE A 302 1.99 9.13 -12.99
N VAL A 303 2.41 10.07 -12.16
CA VAL A 303 1.59 10.65 -11.10
C VAL A 303 1.67 12.17 -11.19
N PHE A 304 0.52 12.79 -11.43
CA PHE A 304 0.38 14.23 -11.59
C PHE A 304 -0.30 14.83 -10.38
N HIS A 305 0.16 16.01 -10.00
CA HIS A 305 -0.44 16.80 -8.92
C HIS A 305 -0.84 18.16 -9.42
N SER A 306 -1.91 18.74 -8.83
CA SER A 306 -2.20 20.15 -9.00
C SER A 306 -1.11 21.03 -8.37
N ASP A 307 -0.92 22.22 -8.93
CA ASP A 307 0.18 23.14 -8.56
C ASP A 307 0.22 23.51 -7.08
N ASP A 308 -0.91 23.42 -6.37
CA ASP A 308 -0.98 23.69 -4.93
C ASP A 308 -0.19 22.69 -4.07
N LEU A 309 -0.02 21.44 -4.51
CA LEU A 309 0.87 20.50 -3.86
C LEU A 309 2.35 20.83 -4.14
N LEU A 310 2.66 21.13 -5.40
CA LEU A 310 4.04 21.39 -5.85
C LEU A 310 4.68 22.59 -5.14
N THR A 311 3.89 23.65 -4.87
CA THR A 311 4.39 24.86 -4.21
C THR A 311 4.74 24.64 -2.74
N GLN A 312 4.07 23.76 -2.04
CA GLN A 312 4.23 23.60 -0.59
C GLN A 312 5.29 22.55 -0.22
N THR A 313 5.34 21.45 -0.96
CA THR A 313 6.16 20.29 -0.58
C THR A 313 7.41 20.17 -1.43
N MET A 314 7.34 20.52 -2.72
CA MET A 314 8.41 20.27 -3.70
C MET A 314 9.31 21.48 -3.99
N GLU A 315 8.92 22.71 -3.60
CA GLU A 315 9.80 23.87 -3.76
C GLU A 315 11.09 23.77 -2.94
N THR A 316 11.05 23.04 -1.83
CA THR A 316 12.20 22.79 -0.96
C THR A 316 13.19 21.80 -1.58
N TYR A 317 12.77 20.98 -2.54
CA TYR A 317 13.51 19.85 -3.10
C TYR A 317 13.80 19.99 -4.59
N LYS A 318 14.10 21.20 -5.04
CA LYS A 318 14.15 21.65 -6.46
C LYS A 318 15.13 20.92 -7.38
N GLU A 319 16.12 20.22 -6.87
CA GLU A 319 17.12 19.56 -7.71
C GLU A 319 17.00 18.03 -7.64
N GLY A 320 16.54 17.42 -8.72
CA GLY A 320 16.61 15.98 -8.96
C GLY A 320 15.40 15.16 -8.55
N MET A 321 14.30 15.79 -8.11
CA MET A 321 13.05 15.07 -7.92
C MET A 321 12.34 14.83 -9.27
N PRO A 322 12.10 13.58 -9.61
CA PRO A 322 11.28 13.27 -10.76
C PRO A 322 9.82 13.54 -10.39
N THR A 323 9.31 14.68 -10.81
CA THR A 323 7.88 14.97 -10.79
C THR A 323 7.37 14.90 -12.20
N ASP A 324 6.44 14.00 -12.45
CA ASP A 324 5.80 13.88 -13.75
C ASP A 324 4.99 15.15 -14.04
N LYS A 325 5.10 15.67 -15.25
CA LYS A 325 4.34 16.84 -15.70
C LYS A 325 3.15 16.37 -16.51
N ILE A 326 2.03 17.08 -16.40
CA ILE A 326 0.81 16.72 -17.13
C ILE A 326 1.01 16.66 -18.66
N CYS A 327 1.97 17.42 -19.19
CA CYS A 327 2.34 17.32 -20.61
C CYS A 327 2.93 15.97 -21.00
N ASP A 328 3.47 15.20 -20.04
CA ASP A 328 4.01 13.85 -20.25
C ASP A 328 2.90 12.80 -20.27
N SER A 329 1.70 13.13 -19.80
CA SER A 329 0.53 12.23 -19.86
C SER A 329 0.25 11.78 -21.29
N THR A 330 -0.12 10.52 -21.44
CA THR A 330 -0.60 10.00 -22.73
C THR A 330 -2.10 10.20 -22.93
N VAL A 331 -2.79 10.64 -21.89
CA VAL A 331 -4.26 10.76 -21.84
C VAL A 331 -4.72 12.19 -21.54
N LEU A 332 -4.11 12.83 -20.54
CA LEU A 332 -4.54 14.13 -20.01
C LEU A 332 -3.94 15.30 -20.78
N ASP A 333 -4.66 16.40 -20.80
CA ASP A 333 -4.26 17.70 -21.33
C ASP A 333 -4.59 18.82 -20.33
N GLY A 334 -3.92 19.98 -20.48
CA GLY A 334 -4.20 21.17 -19.66
C GLY A 334 -3.60 21.11 -18.25
N THR A 335 -4.39 21.43 -17.23
CA THR A 335 -4.00 21.53 -15.82
C THR A 335 -5.00 20.81 -14.93
N LEU A 336 -4.54 20.38 -13.74
CA LEU A 336 -5.43 19.79 -12.74
C LEU A 336 -6.07 20.87 -11.86
N PRO A 337 -7.34 20.72 -11.48
CA PRO A 337 -7.95 21.54 -10.45
C PRO A 337 -7.22 21.41 -9.12
N LYS A 338 -7.34 22.43 -8.27
CA LYS A 338 -6.75 22.41 -6.91
C LYS A 338 -7.16 21.15 -6.14
N ARG A 339 -6.30 20.70 -5.25
CA ARG A 339 -6.51 19.52 -4.40
C ARG A 339 -6.75 18.22 -5.18
N THR A 340 -6.17 18.13 -6.36
CA THR A 340 -6.32 16.95 -7.22
C THR A 340 -4.97 16.28 -7.46
N SER A 341 -4.96 14.95 -7.38
CA SER A 341 -3.86 14.12 -7.87
C SER A 341 -4.41 13.03 -8.79
N VAL A 342 -3.65 12.69 -9.82
CA VAL A 342 -4.04 11.67 -10.80
C VAL A 342 -2.88 10.73 -11.07
N GLY A 343 -3.09 9.44 -10.82
CA GLY A 343 -2.20 8.40 -11.31
C GLY A 343 -2.64 7.95 -12.71
N GLU A 344 -1.74 8.00 -13.67
CA GLU A 344 -1.92 7.34 -14.97
C GLU A 344 -1.28 5.97 -14.92
N LEU A 345 -2.14 4.93 -14.93
CA LEU A 345 -1.74 3.55 -14.81
C LEU A 345 -1.99 2.79 -16.11
N HIS A 346 -1.09 1.90 -16.46
CA HIS A 346 -1.22 1.08 -17.66
C HIS A 346 -1.14 -0.40 -17.31
N ASP A 347 -1.92 -1.23 -18.02
CA ASP A 347 -1.71 -2.67 -18.01
C ASP A 347 -0.63 -3.07 -19.05
N GLU A 348 -0.25 -4.34 -19.07
CA GLU A 348 0.72 -4.86 -20.02
C GLU A 348 0.22 -4.90 -21.48
N TYR A 349 -1.08 -4.78 -21.70
CA TYR A 349 -1.74 -4.75 -22.99
C TYR A 349 -1.87 -3.34 -23.57
N GLY A 350 -1.42 -2.31 -22.83
CA GLY A 350 -1.46 -0.91 -23.24
C GLY A 350 -2.77 -0.19 -22.93
N ASN A 351 -3.71 -0.82 -22.20
CA ASN A 351 -4.90 -0.14 -21.74
C ASN A 351 -4.52 0.89 -20.65
N LYS A 352 -5.20 2.04 -20.68
CA LYS A 352 -4.87 3.20 -19.86
C LYS A 352 -5.96 3.46 -18.84
N TYR A 353 -5.53 3.72 -17.61
CA TYR A 353 -6.40 4.01 -16.49
C TYR A 353 -5.96 5.31 -15.82
N LEU A 354 -6.93 6.04 -15.30
CA LEU A 354 -6.69 7.19 -14.44
C LEU A 354 -7.27 6.88 -13.05
N PHE A 355 -6.43 6.98 -12.03
CA PHE A 355 -6.89 6.97 -10.67
C PHE A 355 -6.94 8.42 -10.18
N VAL A 356 -8.11 8.98 -10.03
CA VAL A 356 -8.34 10.41 -9.74
C VAL A 356 -8.69 10.57 -8.28
N LEU A 357 -7.87 11.32 -7.54
CA LEU A 357 -7.97 11.54 -6.10
C LEU A 357 -8.35 12.97 -5.78
N ASN A 358 -9.37 13.15 -4.94
CA ASN A 358 -9.60 14.38 -4.20
C ASN A 358 -8.71 14.41 -2.94
N ARG A 359 -7.67 15.26 -2.94
CA ARG A 359 -6.76 15.42 -1.79
C ARG A 359 -7.35 16.24 -0.63
N ASP A 360 -8.51 16.86 -0.84
CA ASP A 360 -9.23 17.52 0.26
C ASP A 360 -9.98 16.47 1.09
N TYR A 361 -9.44 16.14 2.26
CA TYR A 361 -10.07 15.18 3.16
C TYR A 361 -11.14 15.79 4.07
N GLU A 362 -11.41 17.09 3.93
CA GLU A 362 -12.47 17.79 4.66
C GLU A 362 -13.69 18.08 3.79
N LYS A 363 -13.51 18.22 2.48
CA LYS A 363 -14.56 18.70 1.56
C LYS A 363 -14.65 17.87 0.30
N GLU A 364 -15.85 17.80 -0.25
CA GLU A 364 -16.05 17.34 -1.62
C GLU A 364 -15.37 18.29 -2.62
N ASN A 365 -14.96 17.74 -3.75
CA ASN A 365 -14.35 18.49 -4.83
C ASN A 365 -14.99 18.12 -6.16
N GLU A 366 -15.19 19.11 -7.02
CA GLU A 366 -15.55 18.94 -8.41
C GLU A 366 -14.29 19.00 -9.28
N ILE A 367 -13.91 17.85 -9.84
CA ILE A 367 -12.67 17.68 -10.59
C ILE A 367 -13.01 17.62 -12.07
N LYS A 368 -12.53 18.60 -12.82
CA LYS A 368 -12.63 18.63 -14.28
C LYS A 368 -11.29 18.20 -14.87
N LEU A 369 -11.31 17.14 -15.67
CA LEU A 369 -10.16 16.65 -16.43
C LEU A 369 -10.38 16.92 -17.90
N SER A 370 -9.34 17.37 -18.60
CA SER A 370 -9.31 17.50 -20.06
C SER A 370 -8.47 16.39 -20.68
N PHE A 371 -8.88 15.89 -21.83
CA PHE A 371 -8.24 14.78 -22.51
C PHE A 371 -7.57 15.19 -23.82
N LYS A 372 -6.49 14.52 -24.18
CA LYS A 372 -5.89 14.57 -25.53
C LYS A 372 -6.82 13.84 -26.52
N GLY A 373 -7.69 14.60 -27.19
CA GLY A 373 -8.69 14.07 -28.12
C GLY A 373 -9.94 13.51 -27.43
N GLU A 374 -10.85 12.98 -28.22
CA GLU A 374 -12.10 12.38 -27.72
C GLU A 374 -11.87 10.99 -27.14
N LYS A 375 -12.42 10.75 -25.96
CA LYS A 375 -12.27 9.51 -25.21
C LYS A 375 -13.64 8.88 -24.90
N ARG A 376 -13.60 7.58 -24.73
CA ARG A 376 -14.62 6.77 -24.05
C ARG A 376 -14.11 6.45 -22.66
N VAL A 377 -14.92 6.67 -21.63
CA VAL A 377 -14.54 6.50 -20.23
C VAL A 377 -15.41 5.43 -19.59
N TYR A 378 -14.76 4.47 -18.94
CA TYR A 378 -15.39 3.42 -18.15
C TYR A 378 -14.98 3.59 -16.69
N VAL A 379 -15.94 3.58 -15.78
CA VAL A 379 -15.64 3.45 -14.35
C VAL A 379 -15.39 1.99 -14.01
N VAL A 380 -14.38 1.72 -13.19
CA VAL A 380 -14.24 0.43 -12.50
C VAL A 380 -15.09 0.50 -11.24
N ASP A 381 -16.22 -0.18 -11.23
CA ASP A 381 -17.21 -0.06 -10.16
C ASP A 381 -16.67 -0.71 -8.87
N ARG A 382 -16.68 0.05 -7.79
CA ARG A 382 -16.18 -0.38 -6.47
C ARG A 382 -17.06 -1.43 -5.77
N ASN A 383 -18.27 -1.69 -6.29
CA ASN A 383 -19.16 -2.68 -5.71
C ASN A 383 -18.94 -4.10 -6.24
N ASP A 384 -18.49 -4.22 -7.49
CA ASP A 384 -18.37 -5.50 -8.19
C ASP A 384 -17.07 -5.66 -9.00
N GLY A 385 -16.25 -4.60 -9.13
CA GLY A 385 -15.02 -4.58 -9.92
C GLY A 385 -15.24 -4.53 -11.43
N GLU A 386 -16.48 -4.45 -11.90
CA GLU A 386 -16.80 -4.43 -13.32
C GLU A 386 -16.57 -3.06 -13.96
N GLN A 387 -16.18 -3.07 -15.23
CA GLN A 387 -16.09 -1.84 -16.03
C GLN A 387 -17.45 -1.46 -16.61
N LYS A 388 -17.94 -0.31 -16.20
CA LYS A 388 -19.23 0.25 -16.67
C LYS A 388 -18.98 1.52 -17.47
N LEU A 389 -19.60 1.60 -18.64
CA LEU A 389 -19.50 2.80 -19.49
C LEU A 389 -20.04 4.01 -18.73
N MET A 390 -19.22 5.02 -18.54
CA MET A 390 -19.56 6.26 -17.86
C MET A 390 -19.83 7.38 -18.85
N LYS A 391 -19.01 7.50 -19.91
CA LYS A 391 -19.14 8.56 -20.91
C LYS A 391 -18.57 8.12 -22.26
N GLU A 392 -19.22 8.53 -23.33
CA GLU A 392 -18.75 8.33 -24.71
C GLU A 392 -18.38 9.66 -25.38
N ASN A 393 -17.39 9.63 -26.24
CA ASN A 393 -16.99 10.74 -27.12
C ASN A 393 -16.84 12.06 -26.35
N CYS A 394 -16.00 12.07 -25.31
CA CYS A 394 -15.79 13.24 -24.51
C CYS A 394 -14.32 13.70 -24.52
N SER A 395 -14.11 14.99 -24.68
CA SER A 395 -12.81 15.65 -24.47
C SER A 395 -12.61 16.15 -23.04
N GLU A 396 -13.66 16.07 -22.22
CA GLU A 396 -13.65 16.49 -20.82
C GLU A 396 -14.50 15.56 -19.95
N LEU A 397 -14.02 15.33 -18.72
CA LEU A 397 -14.71 14.56 -17.70
C LEU A 397 -14.84 15.39 -16.42
N VAL A 398 -16.05 15.49 -15.89
CA VAL A 398 -16.32 16.14 -14.60
C VAL A 398 -16.70 15.07 -13.59
N LEU A 399 -15.98 15.03 -12.48
CA LEU A 399 -16.16 14.10 -11.38
C LEU A 399 -16.49 14.87 -10.10
N LYS A 400 -17.43 14.36 -9.31
CA LYS A 400 -17.67 14.82 -7.94
C LYS A 400 -17.19 13.75 -6.97
N LEU A 401 -16.18 14.06 -6.18
CA LEU A 401 -15.58 13.15 -5.22
C LEU A 401 -15.75 13.69 -3.79
N CYS A 402 -16.20 12.83 -2.89
CA CYS A 402 -16.27 13.14 -1.47
C CYS A 402 -14.88 13.48 -0.91
N ALA A 403 -14.84 13.96 0.34
CA ALA A 403 -13.59 14.28 1.05
C ALA A 403 -12.63 13.08 1.10
N GLY A 404 -11.40 13.21 0.58
CA GLY A 404 -10.39 12.16 0.54
C GLY A 404 -10.75 10.94 -0.32
N ASP A 405 -11.71 11.06 -1.23
CA ASP A 405 -12.20 9.97 -2.07
C ASP A 405 -11.48 9.95 -3.43
N ALA A 406 -11.51 8.79 -4.11
CA ALA A 406 -10.94 8.62 -5.44
C ALA A 406 -11.82 7.74 -6.32
N ILE A 407 -11.56 7.78 -7.62
CA ILE A 407 -12.23 6.93 -8.61
C ILE A 407 -11.21 6.38 -9.60
N LEU A 408 -11.35 5.09 -9.94
CA LEU A 408 -10.57 4.46 -10.99
C LEU A 408 -11.41 4.41 -12.28
N VAL A 409 -10.89 5.01 -13.34
CA VAL A 409 -11.52 4.98 -14.65
C VAL A 409 -10.57 4.46 -15.72
N ARG A 410 -11.05 3.61 -16.61
CA ARG A 410 -10.34 3.27 -17.84
C ARG A 410 -10.70 4.25 -18.94
N VAL A 411 -9.69 4.67 -19.70
CA VAL A 411 -9.83 5.64 -20.79
C VAL A 411 -9.42 4.97 -22.09
N GLN A 412 -10.28 5.03 -23.08
CA GLN A 412 -10.10 4.45 -24.41
C GLN A 412 -10.34 5.53 -25.47
N ASP A 413 -9.61 5.51 -26.58
CA ASP A 413 -9.85 6.42 -27.68
C ASP A 413 -11.24 6.15 -28.30
N ALA A 414 -11.98 7.22 -28.60
CA ALA A 414 -13.39 7.11 -29.03
C ALA A 414 -13.57 6.36 -30.36
N GLY A 415 -12.54 6.37 -31.22
CA GLY A 415 -12.55 5.66 -32.51
C GLY A 415 -12.30 4.15 -32.42
N GLU A 416 -11.91 3.65 -31.25
CA GLU A 416 -11.68 2.20 -31.06
C GLU A 416 -12.98 1.45 -30.79
N GLU A 417 -12.97 0.13 -31.00
CA GLU A 417 -14.11 -0.72 -30.67
C GLU A 417 -14.35 -0.74 -29.15
N ALA A 418 -15.61 -0.58 -28.73
CA ALA A 418 -16.00 -0.49 -27.32
C ALA A 418 -16.01 -1.87 -26.67
N PHE A 419 -15.22 -2.05 -25.61
CA PHE A 419 -15.22 -3.27 -24.78
C PHE A 419 -14.98 -2.98 -23.31
N ALA A 420 -15.43 -3.87 -22.43
CA ALA A 420 -15.04 -3.91 -21.03
C ALA A 420 -13.91 -4.91 -20.81
N ILE A 421 -13.11 -4.75 -19.76
CA ILE A 421 -12.00 -5.64 -19.41
C ILE A 421 -12.29 -6.30 -18.07
N GLU A 422 -12.04 -7.62 -18.01
CA GLU A 422 -11.97 -8.41 -16.79
C GLU A 422 -10.58 -9.03 -16.71
N TYR A 423 -9.86 -8.79 -15.60
CA TYR A 423 -8.55 -9.41 -15.37
C TYR A 423 -8.69 -10.72 -14.60
N LYS A 424 -7.96 -11.74 -15.05
CA LYS A 424 -7.88 -13.04 -14.37
C LYS A 424 -6.43 -13.41 -14.09
N LEU A 425 -6.19 -13.88 -12.87
CA LEU A 425 -4.88 -14.43 -12.53
C LEU A 425 -4.61 -15.66 -13.40
N GLU A 426 -3.49 -15.65 -14.12
CA GLU A 426 -2.99 -16.83 -14.80
C GLU A 426 -2.27 -17.70 -13.77
N ALA A 427 -2.67 -18.98 -13.72
CA ALA A 427 -2.20 -19.95 -12.73
C ALA A 427 -0.78 -20.45 -13.00
#